data_07af0ebcc8beb5f010189178ac3d081d
#
_entry.id   07af0ebcc8beb5f010189178ac3d081d
#
_cell.length_a   1.000
_cell.length_b   1.000
_cell.length_c   1.000
_cell.angle_alpha   90.00
_cell.angle_beta   90.00
_cell.angle_gamma   90.00
#
_symmetry.space_group_name_H-M   'P 1'
#
loop_
_entity.id
_entity.type
_entity.pdbx_description
1 polymer ?
#
loop_
_entity_poly.entity_id
_entity_poly.type
_entity_poly.pdbx_seq_one_letter_code
_entity_poly.pdbx_strand_id
1 'polypeptide(L)'
;MNNRKYFWLSIVAAAALGATGCGDSNDNGDAQVGEAFIYAAHLAPEVPAAEDTAVAIYVNGEEVTALGTISYGEATGRVMLPAPATYDIGIGLAGGDGPLLELTGVELNDGDDIAAVAYRTNEMLPVNVFTYNLSTEGLASGSGRVFVSHGANDSALDPVNISLGEDPDCSTLLPDFAFGTTAPGEGDSNLDLAADTYPIGFDVADDECPEVGPVGVPVTADVTSIVVAVDENTADGELDPQLWAIVDAGDPIALIEK
;
A
#
# COMPACT_ATOMS: atom_id res chain seq x y z
N MET A 1 21.11 -6.62 -23.97
CA MET A 1 21.99 -6.93 -22.83
C MET A 1 22.15 -5.66 -21.99
N ASN A 2 21.26 -5.42 -21.06
CA ASN A 2 21.33 -4.26 -20.17
C ASN A 2 21.69 -4.78 -18.76
N ASN A 3 22.94 -4.57 -18.39
CA ASN A 3 23.40 -4.79 -17.02
C ASN A 3 22.83 -3.66 -16.14
N ARG A 4 21.71 -3.90 -15.47
CA ARG A 4 21.26 -3.06 -14.36
C ARG A 4 22.03 -3.45 -13.11
N LYS A 5 22.87 -2.53 -12.64
CA LYS A 5 23.58 -2.67 -11.38
C LYS A 5 22.61 -2.40 -10.24
N TYR A 6 22.32 -3.42 -9.47
CA TYR A 6 21.59 -3.27 -8.21
C TYR A 6 22.47 -2.48 -7.25
N PHE A 7 22.01 -1.29 -6.86
CA PHE A 7 22.63 -0.51 -5.80
C PHE A 7 22.04 -0.95 -4.46
N TRP A 8 22.76 -1.78 -3.74
CA TRP A 8 22.44 -2.11 -2.37
C TRP A 8 22.91 -0.95 -1.50
N LEU A 9 21.98 -0.14 -0.99
CA LEU A 9 22.28 0.87 0.00
C LEU A 9 21.84 0.35 1.37
N SER A 10 22.76 -0.23 2.11
CA SER A 10 22.53 -0.62 3.50
C SER A 10 22.55 0.64 4.36
N ILE A 11 21.40 1.11 4.81
CA ILE A 11 21.33 2.16 5.84
C ILE A 11 21.61 1.48 7.18
N VAL A 12 22.87 1.51 7.63
CA VAL A 12 23.22 1.09 8.96
C VAL A 12 22.90 2.24 9.92
N ALA A 13 21.70 2.28 10.44
CA ALA A 13 21.38 3.09 11.61
C ALA A 13 21.92 2.37 12.85
N ALA A 14 23.12 2.76 13.31
CA ALA A 14 23.69 2.27 14.54
C ALA A 14 22.96 2.87 15.74
N ALA A 15 21.88 2.25 16.18
CA ALA A 15 21.28 2.50 17.48
C ALA A 15 22.16 1.86 18.55
N ALA A 16 23.00 2.66 19.22
CA ALA A 16 23.81 2.24 20.36
C ALA A 16 22.88 2.00 21.57
N LEU A 17 22.39 0.78 21.74
CA LEU A 17 21.77 0.33 22.98
C LEU A 17 22.88 -0.05 23.97
N GLY A 18 23.10 0.82 24.97
CA GLY A 18 23.94 0.53 26.10
C GLY A 18 23.32 -0.53 27.01
N ALA A 19 23.79 -1.76 26.88
CA ALA A 19 23.51 -2.81 27.84
C ALA A 19 24.77 -3.08 28.68
N THR A 20 24.82 -2.58 29.93
CA THR A 20 25.75 -3.02 30.93
C THR A 20 25.23 -4.31 31.57
N GLY A 21 25.76 -5.44 31.17
CA GLY A 21 25.52 -6.73 31.79
C GLY A 21 26.76 -7.60 31.71
N CYS A 22 27.51 -7.69 32.82
CA CYS A 22 28.58 -8.68 32.99
C CYS A 22 27.95 -10.08 33.10
N GLY A 23 28.31 -10.94 32.16
CA GLY A 23 28.02 -12.37 32.21
C GLY A 23 28.93 -13.11 31.24
N ASP A 24 29.93 -13.79 31.76
CA ASP A 24 30.91 -14.59 31.03
C ASP A 24 30.17 -15.81 30.42
N SER A 25 30.03 -15.86 29.11
CA SER A 25 29.78 -17.07 28.32
C SER A 25 30.15 -16.77 26.87
N ASN A 26 31.14 -17.47 26.35
CA ASN A 26 31.53 -17.41 24.95
C ASN A 26 30.47 -18.08 24.06
N ASP A 27 29.44 -17.36 23.78
CA ASP A 27 28.53 -17.59 22.65
C ASP A 27 28.41 -16.23 21.93
N ASN A 28 29.30 -15.99 20.97
CA ASN A 28 29.14 -14.96 19.97
C ASN A 28 28.00 -15.39 19.02
N GLY A 29 26.80 -15.50 19.53
CA GLY A 29 25.60 -15.44 18.74
C GLY A 29 25.37 -13.97 18.40
N ASP A 30 25.98 -13.46 17.33
CA ASP A 30 25.47 -12.26 16.69
C ASP A 30 23.98 -12.54 16.42
N ALA A 31 23.09 -11.87 17.14
CA ALA A 31 21.66 -11.93 16.86
C ALA A 31 21.53 -11.52 15.38
N GLN A 32 21.21 -12.46 14.54
CA GLN A 32 21.02 -12.20 13.13
C GLN A 32 19.86 -11.21 13.04
N VAL A 33 20.17 -9.97 12.70
CA VAL A 33 19.17 -8.96 12.43
C VAL A 33 18.49 -9.38 11.13
N GLY A 34 17.19 -9.67 11.20
CA GLY A 34 16.38 -9.96 10.03
C GLY A 34 16.05 -8.70 9.25
N GLU A 35 15.26 -8.83 8.22
CA GLU A 35 14.91 -7.76 7.30
C GLU A 35 13.41 -7.74 7.06
N ALA A 36 12.81 -6.55 7.04
CA ALA A 36 11.45 -6.31 6.60
C ALA A 36 11.46 -5.31 5.44
N PHE A 37 10.41 -5.34 4.64
CA PHE A 37 10.27 -4.46 3.48
C PHE A 37 9.05 -3.57 3.64
N ILE A 38 9.19 -2.32 3.21
CA ILE A 38 8.06 -1.42 3.08
C ILE A 38 8.10 -0.73 1.71
N TYR A 39 6.95 -0.40 1.18
CA TYR A 39 6.80 0.57 0.10
C TYR A 39 5.58 1.45 0.33
N ALA A 40 5.53 2.59 -0.37
CA ALA A 40 4.41 3.51 -0.29
C ALA A 40 3.91 3.88 -1.69
N ALA A 41 2.60 4.09 -1.82
CA ALA A 41 1.96 4.65 -2.99
C ALA A 41 1.23 5.95 -2.61
N HIS A 42 1.29 6.94 -3.50
CA HIS A 42 0.65 8.23 -3.30
C HIS A 42 -0.57 8.35 -4.22
N LEU A 43 -1.76 8.07 -3.65
CA LEU A 43 -3.06 8.18 -4.30
C LEU A 43 -3.94 9.25 -3.64
N ALA A 44 -3.33 10.27 -3.02
CA ALA A 44 -4.04 11.40 -2.42
C ALA A 44 -3.88 12.63 -3.32
N PRO A 45 -4.84 12.95 -4.20
CA PRO A 45 -4.74 14.11 -5.08
C PRO A 45 -4.74 15.41 -4.27
N GLU A 46 -4.01 16.43 -4.76
CA GLU A 46 -3.92 17.76 -4.15
C GLU A 46 -3.44 17.84 -2.70
N VAL A 47 -2.68 16.85 -2.25
CA VAL A 47 -2.10 16.92 -0.92
C VAL A 47 -0.57 17.04 -1.05
N PRO A 48 0.02 18.05 -0.36
CA PRO A 48 -0.56 18.94 0.65
C PRO A 48 -1.14 20.26 0.17
N ALA A 49 -1.21 20.59 -1.05
CA ALA A 49 -2.05 21.67 -1.63
C ALA A 49 -1.60 21.99 -3.05
N ALA A 50 -2.52 21.87 -3.99
CA ALA A 50 -2.45 22.36 -5.36
C ALA A 50 -1.24 21.87 -6.20
N GLU A 51 -1.52 21.07 -7.22
CA GLU A 51 -0.66 20.70 -8.31
C GLU A 51 0.56 19.83 -7.94
N ASP A 52 0.45 18.51 -8.14
CA ASP A 52 1.56 17.52 -8.19
C ASP A 52 2.63 17.67 -7.09
N THR A 53 2.19 17.85 -5.86
CA THR A 53 3.16 18.00 -4.79
C THR A 53 3.82 16.66 -4.51
N ALA A 54 5.09 16.57 -4.87
CA ALA A 54 5.90 15.41 -4.56
C ALA A 54 6.01 15.24 -3.04
N VAL A 55 5.76 14.03 -2.58
CA VAL A 55 5.91 13.63 -1.18
C VAL A 55 7.14 12.77 -1.01
N ALA A 56 7.67 12.76 0.20
CA ALA A 56 8.76 11.91 0.64
C ALA A 56 8.31 11.00 1.77
N ILE A 57 8.97 9.87 1.91
CA ILE A 57 8.76 8.92 3.00
C ILE A 57 9.72 9.23 4.13
N TYR A 58 9.21 9.22 5.34
CA TYR A 58 9.96 9.43 6.57
C TYR A 58 9.96 8.15 7.40
N VAL A 59 11.08 7.83 8.01
CA VAL A 59 11.22 6.74 8.97
C VAL A 59 11.85 7.32 10.24
N ASN A 60 11.15 7.18 11.36
CA ASN A 60 11.55 7.77 12.65
C ASN A 60 11.81 9.28 12.55
N GLY A 61 10.98 9.99 11.78
CA GLY A 61 11.07 11.44 11.57
C GLY A 61 12.16 11.90 10.60
N GLU A 62 12.95 11.00 10.02
CA GLU A 62 13.99 11.31 9.04
C GLU A 62 13.54 10.92 7.61
N GLU A 63 13.75 11.83 6.64
CA GLU A 63 13.43 11.56 5.24
C GLU A 63 14.32 10.45 4.66
N VAL A 64 13.70 9.45 4.04
CA VAL A 64 14.40 8.34 3.37
C VAL A 64 14.77 8.76 1.95
N THR A 65 15.81 9.57 1.83
CA THR A 65 16.25 10.16 0.54
C THR A 65 16.59 9.13 -0.54
N ALA A 66 16.88 7.89 -0.16
CA ALA A 66 17.14 6.79 -1.10
C ALA A 66 15.91 6.40 -1.94
N LEU A 67 14.69 6.69 -1.46
CA LEU A 67 13.45 6.46 -2.18
C LEU A 67 13.12 7.57 -3.17
N GLY A 68 13.78 8.73 -3.05
CA GLY A 68 13.42 9.93 -3.79
C GLY A 68 12.06 10.47 -3.34
N THR A 69 11.41 11.15 -4.26
CA THR A 69 10.07 11.71 -4.08
C THR A 69 9.10 11.01 -5.00
N ILE A 70 7.84 10.88 -4.58
CA ILE A 70 6.75 10.31 -5.37
C ILE A 70 5.67 11.37 -5.61
N SER A 71 5.20 11.46 -6.83
CA SER A 71 4.05 12.27 -7.22
C SER A 71 2.74 11.47 -7.08
N TYR A 72 1.60 12.15 -7.24
CA TYR A 72 0.32 11.46 -7.35
C TYR A 72 0.34 10.39 -8.45
N GLY A 73 -0.21 9.22 -8.17
CA GLY A 73 -0.18 8.09 -9.09
C GLY A 73 1.15 7.35 -9.15
N GLU A 74 2.08 7.61 -8.24
CA GLU A 74 3.37 6.92 -8.18
C GLU A 74 3.53 6.12 -6.89
N ALA A 75 4.39 5.12 -6.94
CA ALA A 75 4.82 4.34 -5.79
C ALA A 75 6.35 4.35 -5.65
N THR A 76 6.82 4.19 -4.42
CA THR A 76 8.26 3.98 -4.16
C THR A 76 8.70 2.59 -4.61
N GLY A 77 10.01 2.38 -4.72
CA GLY A 77 10.56 1.02 -4.60
C GLY A 77 10.41 0.47 -3.17
N ARG A 78 10.76 -0.79 -2.97
CA ARG A 78 10.86 -1.37 -1.64
C ARG A 78 12.05 -0.84 -0.87
N VAL A 79 11.81 -0.50 0.39
CA VAL A 79 12.85 -0.17 1.37
C VAL A 79 13.01 -1.32 2.31
N MET A 80 14.24 -1.75 2.48
CA MET A 80 14.60 -2.74 3.46
C MET A 80 14.91 -2.06 4.80
N LEU A 81 14.26 -2.51 5.86
CA LEU A 81 14.47 -2.06 7.23
C LEU A 81 14.92 -3.23 8.11
N PRO A 82 15.82 -3.00 9.07
CA PRO A 82 16.16 -4.03 10.06
C PRO A 82 14.93 -4.51 10.83
N ALA A 83 14.81 -5.81 11.06
CA ALA A 83 13.73 -6.42 11.82
C ALA A 83 14.28 -7.52 12.77
N PRO A 84 13.61 -7.82 13.89
CA PRO A 84 12.41 -7.15 14.39
C PRO A 84 12.72 -5.77 14.98
N ALA A 85 11.87 -4.78 14.69
CA ALA A 85 11.98 -3.44 15.25
C ALA A 85 10.65 -2.69 15.14
N THR A 86 10.54 -1.57 15.86
CA THR A 86 9.38 -0.67 15.79
C THR A 86 9.80 0.63 15.15
N TYR A 87 8.99 1.11 14.22
CA TYR A 87 9.24 2.32 13.44
C TYR A 87 8.07 3.29 13.48
N ASP A 88 8.38 4.57 13.41
CA ASP A 88 7.41 5.59 13.03
C ASP A 88 7.59 5.86 11.52
N ILE A 89 6.53 5.61 10.75
CA ILE A 89 6.57 5.71 9.29
C ILE A 89 5.65 6.86 8.86
N GLY A 90 6.18 7.81 8.13
CA GLY A 90 5.46 9.00 7.76
C GLY A 90 5.55 9.36 6.29
N ILE A 91 4.60 10.18 5.86
CA ILE A 91 4.58 10.83 4.55
C ILE A 91 4.57 12.34 4.79
N GLY A 92 5.42 13.07 4.11
CA GLY A 92 5.51 14.53 4.21
C GLY A 92 5.95 15.16 2.90
N LEU A 93 6.09 16.48 2.91
CA LEU A 93 6.64 17.20 1.75
C LEU A 93 8.09 16.78 1.52
N ALA A 94 8.46 16.64 0.26
CA ALA A 94 9.84 16.45 -0.13
C ALA A 94 10.71 17.64 0.32
N GLY A 95 11.75 17.35 1.11
CA GLY A 95 12.60 18.38 1.71
C GLY A 95 11.91 19.26 2.76
N GLY A 96 10.77 18.81 3.31
CA GLY A 96 10.07 19.46 4.41
C GLY A 96 10.74 19.24 5.77
N ASP A 97 10.18 19.88 6.81
CA ASP A 97 10.72 19.79 8.18
C ASP A 97 10.32 18.49 8.91
N GLY A 98 9.56 17.59 8.24
CA GLY A 98 9.09 16.32 8.81
C GLY A 98 7.80 15.80 8.17
N PRO A 99 7.28 14.66 8.66
CA PRO A 99 6.07 14.07 8.12
C PRO A 99 4.83 14.94 8.40
N LEU A 100 3.90 14.95 7.44
CA LEU A 100 2.56 15.53 7.59
C LEU A 100 1.58 14.53 8.21
N LEU A 101 1.77 13.27 7.88
CA LEU A 101 1.06 12.13 8.43
C LEU A 101 2.08 11.11 8.90
N GLU A 102 1.88 10.54 10.09
CA GLU A 102 2.77 9.57 10.67
C GLU A 102 1.99 8.40 11.29
N LEU A 103 2.36 7.21 10.92
CA LEU A 103 1.96 5.96 11.56
C LEU A 103 3.00 5.64 12.62
N THR A 104 2.63 5.78 13.88
CA THR A 104 3.57 5.56 15.00
C THR A 104 3.51 4.12 15.51
N GLY A 105 4.65 3.59 15.90
CA GLY A 105 4.74 2.30 16.55
C GLY A 105 4.47 1.11 15.62
N VAL A 106 4.81 1.22 14.33
CA VAL A 106 4.68 0.11 13.37
C VAL A 106 5.71 -0.97 13.72
N GLU A 107 5.22 -2.11 14.18
CA GLU A 107 6.06 -3.27 14.48
C GLU A 107 6.35 -4.03 13.19
N LEU A 108 7.63 -4.20 12.87
CA LEU A 108 8.10 -4.99 11.74
C LEU A 108 8.83 -6.23 12.26
N ASN A 109 8.43 -7.40 11.79
CA ASN A 109 9.10 -8.67 12.06
C ASN A 109 9.97 -9.09 10.89
N ASP A 110 10.85 -10.05 11.11
CA ASP A 110 11.67 -10.62 10.04
C ASP A 110 10.80 -11.23 8.95
N GLY A 111 11.01 -10.79 7.73
CA GLY A 111 10.26 -11.23 6.54
C GLY A 111 8.95 -10.47 6.30
N ASP A 112 8.57 -9.51 7.14
CA ASP A 112 7.41 -8.68 6.85
C ASP A 112 7.60 -7.87 5.57
N ASP A 113 6.53 -7.76 4.78
CA ASP A 113 6.45 -6.93 3.58
C ASP A 113 5.17 -6.07 3.67
N ILE A 114 5.33 -4.77 3.87
CA ILE A 114 4.24 -3.85 4.17
C ILE A 114 4.09 -2.83 3.06
N ALA A 115 2.86 -2.66 2.58
CA ALA A 115 2.49 -1.54 1.72
C ALA A 115 1.74 -0.47 2.51
N ALA A 116 2.01 0.80 2.21
CA ALA A 116 1.28 1.95 2.71
C ALA A 116 0.74 2.77 1.52
N VAL A 117 -0.58 2.95 1.45
CA VAL A 117 -1.22 3.69 0.37
C VAL A 117 -1.90 4.92 0.94
N ALA A 118 -1.36 6.10 0.60
CA ALA A 118 -1.96 7.37 1.00
C ALA A 118 -3.14 7.70 0.10
N TYR A 119 -4.28 8.05 0.71
CA TYR A 119 -5.49 8.47 0.01
C TYR A 119 -6.08 9.73 0.66
N ARG A 120 -6.95 10.43 -0.06
CA ARG A 120 -7.59 11.65 0.41
C ARG A 120 -8.82 11.34 1.28
N THR A 121 -9.03 12.15 2.30
CA THR A 121 -10.28 12.20 3.07
C THR A 121 -10.84 13.62 3.06
N ASN A 122 -12.15 13.78 3.31
CA ASN A 122 -12.79 15.11 3.43
C ASN A 122 -12.64 15.74 4.81
N GLU A 123 -11.84 15.17 5.68
CA GLU A 123 -11.68 15.63 7.04
C GLU A 123 -10.60 16.72 7.18
N MET A 124 -10.41 17.24 8.40
CA MET A 124 -9.43 18.31 8.68
C MET A 124 -7.99 17.91 8.37
N LEU A 125 -7.68 16.62 8.35
CA LEU A 125 -6.45 16.07 7.77
C LEU A 125 -6.83 15.42 6.45
N PRO A 126 -6.50 16.03 5.31
CA PRO A 126 -6.99 15.58 3.99
C PRO A 126 -6.34 14.29 3.49
N VAL A 127 -5.50 13.65 4.29
CA VAL A 127 -4.80 12.40 3.95
C VAL A 127 -4.99 11.37 5.04
N ASN A 128 -5.25 10.14 4.62
CA ASN A 128 -5.17 8.96 5.47
C ASN A 128 -4.34 7.88 4.76
N VAL A 129 -4.04 6.79 5.43
CA VAL A 129 -3.23 5.69 4.88
C VAL A 129 -3.90 4.36 5.11
N PHE A 130 -4.05 3.57 4.05
CA PHE A 130 -4.26 2.14 4.17
C PHE A 130 -2.91 1.43 4.33
N THR A 131 -2.85 0.44 5.19
CA THR A 131 -1.68 -0.42 5.36
C THR A 131 -2.05 -1.86 5.07
N TYR A 132 -1.15 -2.58 4.39
CA TYR A 132 -1.35 -3.97 3.97
C TYR A 132 -0.13 -4.78 4.37
N ASN A 133 -0.37 -5.92 4.99
CA ASN A 133 0.67 -6.95 5.12
C ASN A 133 0.60 -7.83 3.87
N LEU A 134 1.63 -7.79 3.05
CA LEU A 134 1.69 -8.48 1.76
C LEU A 134 2.13 -9.94 1.89
N SER A 135 2.05 -10.49 3.09
CA SER A 135 2.37 -11.89 3.32
C SER A 135 1.57 -12.81 2.40
N THR A 136 2.27 -13.70 1.74
CA THR A 136 1.68 -14.78 0.92
C THR A 136 1.52 -16.07 1.71
N GLU A 137 1.73 -16.02 3.03
CA GLU A 137 1.56 -17.17 3.91
C GLU A 137 0.12 -17.68 3.87
N GLY A 138 -0.05 -18.98 3.75
CA GLY A 138 -1.36 -19.62 3.69
C GLY A 138 -2.05 -19.63 2.33
N LEU A 139 -1.46 -18.98 1.31
CA LEU A 139 -2.00 -19.04 -0.06
C LEU A 139 -2.04 -20.48 -0.61
N ALA A 140 -3.12 -20.81 -1.31
CA ALA A 140 -3.19 -22.05 -2.07
C ALA A 140 -2.20 -21.99 -3.26
N SER A 141 -1.62 -23.11 -3.60
CA SER A 141 -0.72 -23.17 -4.77
C SER A 141 -1.44 -22.71 -6.05
N GLY A 142 -0.84 -21.76 -6.74
CA GLY A 142 -1.38 -21.16 -7.95
C GLY A 142 -2.35 -20.01 -7.72
N SER A 143 -2.50 -19.54 -6.47
CA SER A 143 -3.30 -18.37 -6.12
C SER A 143 -2.43 -17.19 -5.74
N GLY A 144 -2.95 -15.97 -5.92
CA GLY A 144 -2.46 -14.73 -5.37
C GLY A 144 -3.51 -14.10 -4.46
N ARG A 145 -3.10 -13.17 -3.60
CA ARG A 145 -4.00 -12.43 -2.70
C ARG A 145 -4.33 -11.06 -3.28
N VAL A 146 -5.60 -10.69 -3.24
CA VAL A 146 -6.06 -9.37 -3.63
C VAL A 146 -6.55 -8.64 -2.38
N PHE A 147 -6.00 -7.48 -2.09
CA PHE A 147 -6.59 -6.52 -1.16
C PHE A 147 -7.47 -5.54 -1.92
N VAL A 148 -8.60 -5.17 -1.32
CA VAL A 148 -9.47 -4.11 -1.84
C VAL A 148 -9.68 -3.08 -0.75
N SER A 149 -9.59 -1.79 -1.08
CA SER A 149 -9.84 -0.70 -0.14
C SER A 149 -10.71 0.38 -0.75
N HIS A 150 -11.57 0.94 0.07
CA HIS A 150 -12.49 2.00 -0.32
C HIS A 150 -12.08 3.33 0.32
N GLY A 151 -11.37 4.15 -0.44
CA GLY A 151 -10.90 5.48 -0.05
C GLY A 151 -11.56 6.64 -0.81
N ALA A 152 -12.52 6.35 -1.71
CA ALA A 152 -13.31 7.38 -2.37
C ALA A 152 -14.40 7.90 -1.44
N ASN A 153 -14.41 9.21 -1.17
CA ASN A 153 -15.24 9.84 -0.15
C ASN A 153 -16.49 10.50 -0.77
N ASP A 154 -17.11 9.87 -1.72
CA ASP A 154 -18.42 10.25 -2.23
C ASP A 154 -19.51 9.55 -1.44
N SER A 155 -20.45 10.31 -0.88
CA SER A 155 -21.59 9.74 -0.15
C SER A 155 -22.52 8.86 -1.00
N ALA A 156 -22.45 8.97 -2.31
CA ALA A 156 -23.16 8.07 -3.24
C ALA A 156 -22.47 6.70 -3.33
N LEU A 157 -21.22 6.59 -2.90
CA LEU A 157 -20.40 5.38 -2.92
C LEU A 157 -20.24 4.73 -1.53
N ASP A 158 -21.08 5.05 -0.55
CA ASP A 158 -20.90 4.50 0.80
C ASP A 158 -22.24 4.00 1.38
N PRO A 159 -22.42 2.68 1.51
CA PRO A 159 -21.50 1.60 1.10
C PRO A 159 -21.60 1.24 -0.39
N VAL A 160 -20.61 0.50 -0.90
CA VAL A 160 -20.58 -0.08 -2.24
C VAL A 160 -20.50 -1.60 -2.18
N ASN A 161 -20.80 -2.28 -3.28
CA ASN A 161 -20.40 -3.67 -3.46
C ASN A 161 -19.10 -3.74 -4.27
N ILE A 162 -18.24 -4.68 -3.93
CA ILE A 162 -17.10 -5.01 -4.78
C ILE A 162 -17.55 -6.08 -5.75
N SER A 163 -17.46 -5.80 -7.04
CA SER A 163 -17.94 -6.67 -8.10
C SER A 163 -16.82 -7.19 -8.98
N LEU A 164 -16.99 -8.40 -9.48
CA LEU A 164 -16.15 -9.02 -10.50
C LEU A 164 -16.94 -9.09 -11.81
N GLY A 165 -16.25 -8.79 -12.90
CA GLY A 165 -16.80 -8.95 -14.23
C GLY A 165 -17.06 -7.62 -14.94
N GLU A 166 -17.57 -7.76 -16.16
CA GLU A 166 -18.03 -6.66 -17.01
C GLU A 166 -19.47 -7.00 -17.47
N ASP A 167 -20.29 -5.94 -17.64
CA ASP A 167 -21.68 -6.11 -18.09
C ASP A 167 -21.73 -6.94 -19.40
N PRO A 168 -22.57 -8.01 -19.50
CA PRO A 168 -23.62 -8.44 -18.54
C PRO A 168 -23.20 -9.55 -17.56
N ASP A 169 -21.94 -9.93 -17.49
CA ASP A 169 -21.44 -11.11 -16.76
C ASP A 169 -20.76 -10.70 -15.44
N CYS A 170 -21.48 -9.97 -14.59
CA CYS A 170 -20.97 -9.49 -13.30
C CYS A 170 -21.39 -10.38 -12.13
N SER A 171 -20.66 -10.27 -11.02
CA SER A 171 -21.03 -10.92 -9.76
C SER A 171 -20.46 -10.15 -8.57
N THR A 172 -21.25 -10.00 -7.51
CA THR A 172 -20.79 -9.40 -6.25
C THR A 172 -19.79 -10.30 -5.56
N LEU A 173 -18.61 -9.74 -5.27
CA LEU A 173 -17.53 -10.40 -4.52
C LEU A 173 -17.64 -10.11 -3.02
N LEU A 174 -17.83 -8.83 -2.66
CA LEU A 174 -17.99 -8.35 -1.29
C LEU A 174 -19.15 -7.34 -1.24
N PRO A 175 -20.23 -7.63 -0.51
CA PRO A 175 -21.33 -6.69 -0.33
C PRO A 175 -21.04 -5.68 0.80
N ASP A 176 -21.76 -4.56 0.78
CA ASP A 176 -21.80 -3.56 1.86
C ASP A 176 -20.41 -3.05 2.31
N PHE A 177 -19.53 -2.77 1.37
CA PHE A 177 -18.16 -2.35 1.64
C PHE A 177 -18.09 -0.85 1.90
N ALA A 178 -17.85 -0.48 3.16
CA ALA A 178 -17.92 0.91 3.60
C ALA A 178 -16.64 1.70 3.32
N PHE A 179 -16.79 3.02 3.21
CA PHE A 179 -15.66 3.95 3.13
C PHE A 179 -14.65 3.74 4.29
N GLY A 180 -13.37 3.84 3.99
CA GLY A 180 -12.30 3.67 4.95
C GLY A 180 -11.99 2.23 5.33
N THR A 181 -12.62 1.24 4.68
CA THR A 181 -12.41 -0.19 4.96
C THR A 181 -11.46 -0.85 3.97
N THR A 182 -10.86 -1.95 4.41
CA THR A 182 -9.98 -2.82 3.62
C THR A 182 -10.40 -4.28 3.80
N ALA A 183 -10.40 -5.04 2.72
CA ALA A 183 -10.57 -6.51 2.71
C ALA A 183 -9.43 -7.15 1.90
N PRO A 184 -9.05 -8.41 2.19
CA PRO A 184 -9.48 -9.20 3.32
C PRO A 184 -8.97 -8.64 4.64
N GLY A 185 -9.73 -8.86 5.71
CA GLY A 185 -9.23 -8.66 7.06
C GLY A 185 -8.15 -9.69 7.42
N GLU A 186 -7.46 -9.47 8.53
CA GLU A 186 -6.44 -10.41 9.01
C GLU A 186 -7.02 -11.81 9.21
N GLY A 187 -6.45 -12.80 8.54
CA GLY A 187 -6.88 -14.21 8.58
C GLY A 187 -8.01 -14.59 7.63
N ASP A 188 -8.55 -13.66 6.86
CA ASP A 188 -9.53 -13.96 5.81
C ASP A 188 -8.82 -14.34 4.50
N SER A 189 -9.35 -15.36 3.81
CA SER A 189 -8.83 -15.85 2.53
C SER A 189 -9.83 -15.73 1.37
N ASN A 190 -10.91 -14.99 1.55
CA ASN A 190 -11.97 -14.83 0.55
C ASN A 190 -11.55 -14.08 -0.72
N LEU A 191 -10.42 -13.40 -0.67
CA LEU A 191 -9.80 -12.71 -1.81
C LEU A 191 -8.49 -13.38 -2.28
N ASP A 192 -8.27 -14.65 -1.92
CA ASP A 192 -7.21 -15.48 -2.48
C ASP A 192 -7.73 -16.10 -3.79
N LEU A 193 -7.34 -15.50 -4.91
CA LEU A 193 -7.85 -15.83 -6.25
C LEU A 193 -6.82 -16.65 -7.04
N ALA A 194 -7.28 -17.53 -7.91
CA ALA A 194 -6.39 -18.23 -8.84
C ALA A 194 -5.65 -17.24 -9.75
N ALA A 195 -4.46 -17.61 -10.22
CA ALA A 195 -3.72 -16.73 -11.13
C ALA A 195 -4.48 -16.53 -12.45
N ASP A 196 -4.93 -15.29 -12.69
CA ASP A 196 -5.65 -14.82 -13.88
C ASP A 196 -5.73 -13.29 -13.85
N THR A 197 -6.42 -12.67 -14.80
CA THR A 197 -6.76 -11.26 -14.76
C THR A 197 -8.25 -11.09 -14.44
N TYR A 198 -8.55 -10.38 -13.37
CA TYR A 198 -9.91 -10.17 -12.89
C TYR A 198 -10.31 -8.71 -13.10
N PRO A 199 -11.42 -8.45 -13.82
CA PRO A 199 -12.01 -7.12 -13.83
C PRO A 199 -12.72 -6.88 -12.49
N ILE A 200 -12.15 -6.02 -11.66
CA ILE A 200 -12.67 -5.66 -10.34
C ILE A 200 -13.19 -4.24 -10.39
N GLY A 201 -14.38 -4.01 -9.87
CA GLY A 201 -14.99 -2.69 -9.82
C GLY A 201 -15.91 -2.51 -8.62
N PHE A 202 -16.46 -1.29 -8.47
CA PHE A 202 -17.38 -0.91 -7.41
C PHE A 202 -18.75 -0.71 -7.97
N ASP A 203 -19.72 -1.44 -7.44
CA ASP A 203 -21.13 -1.41 -7.80
C ASP A 203 -21.91 -0.60 -6.75
N VAL A 204 -22.60 0.42 -7.19
CA VAL A 204 -23.40 1.34 -6.37
C VAL A 204 -24.89 1.07 -6.54
N ALA A 205 -25.28 0.57 -7.70
CA ALA A 205 -26.68 0.40 -8.08
C ALA A 205 -27.29 -0.90 -7.54
N ASP A 206 -26.49 -1.79 -6.96
CA ASP A 206 -26.90 -3.10 -6.44
C ASP A 206 -27.47 -4.01 -7.56
N ASP A 207 -26.97 -3.83 -8.78
CA ASP A 207 -27.31 -4.63 -9.97
C ASP A 207 -26.22 -5.64 -10.37
N GLU A 208 -25.22 -5.79 -9.50
CA GLU A 208 -24.07 -6.70 -9.61
C GLU A 208 -22.96 -6.23 -10.57
N CYS A 209 -23.16 -5.16 -11.33
CA CYS A 209 -22.18 -4.64 -12.26
C CYS A 209 -21.56 -3.31 -11.80
N PRO A 210 -20.25 -3.12 -11.97
CA PRO A 210 -19.58 -1.95 -11.43
C PRO A 210 -19.86 -0.68 -12.24
N GLU A 211 -20.22 0.41 -11.57
CA GLU A 211 -20.28 1.76 -12.13
C GLU A 211 -18.91 2.45 -12.06
N VAL A 212 -18.08 2.09 -11.06
CA VAL A 212 -16.72 2.58 -10.93
C VAL A 212 -15.73 1.50 -11.33
N GLY A 213 -14.97 1.71 -12.36
CA GLY A 213 -14.12 0.70 -12.97
C GLY A 213 -14.80 -0.03 -14.14
N PRO A 214 -14.65 -1.36 -14.31
CA PRO A 214 -13.68 -2.20 -13.61
C PRO A 214 -12.23 -1.95 -14.05
N VAL A 215 -11.29 -2.20 -13.15
CA VAL A 215 -9.86 -2.28 -13.49
C VAL A 215 -9.44 -3.74 -13.64
N GLY A 216 -8.68 -4.04 -14.69
CA GLY A 216 -8.13 -5.38 -14.89
C GLY A 216 -6.97 -5.65 -13.92
N VAL A 217 -7.22 -6.45 -12.89
CA VAL A 217 -6.23 -6.78 -11.86
C VAL A 217 -5.54 -8.09 -12.22
N PRO A 218 -4.25 -8.06 -12.59
CA PRO A 218 -3.49 -9.29 -12.79
C PRO A 218 -3.19 -9.93 -11.44
N VAL A 219 -3.77 -11.09 -11.19
CA VAL A 219 -3.47 -11.94 -10.03
C VAL A 219 -2.42 -12.95 -10.46
N THR A 220 -1.26 -12.89 -9.81
CA THR A 220 -0.15 -13.80 -10.06
C THR A 220 0.02 -14.74 -8.87
N ALA A 221 0.37 -15.99 -9.12
CA ALA A 221 0.61 -16.96 -8.06
C ALA A 221 1.72 -16.49 -7.12
N ASP A 222 1.49 -16.64 -5.83
CA ASP A 222 2.40 -16.24 -4.75
C ASP A 222 2.72 -14.72 -4.73
N VAL A 223 1.81 -13.90 -5.27
CA VAL A 223 1.95 -12.43 -5.31
C VAL A 223 0.70 -11.78 -4.75
N THR A 224 0.87 -10.62 -4.13
CA THR A 224 -0.22 -9.79 -3.63
C THR A 224 -0.50 -8.63 -4.59
N SER A 225 -1.78 -8.37 -4.86
CA SER A 225 -2.27 -7.19 -5.58
C SER A 225 -3.19 -6.37 -4.67
N ILE A 226 -3.20 -5.07 -4.84
CA ILE A 226 -4.05 -4.15 -4.08
C ILE A 226 -4.92 -3.38 -5.07
N VAL A 227 -6.23 -3.30 -4.80
CA VAL A 227 -7.17 -2.46 -5.53
C VAL A 227 -7.67 -1.39 -4.58
N VAL A 228 -7.57 -0.14 -4.97
CA VAL A 228 -7.99 0.99 -4.15
C VAL A 228 -8.90 1.90 -4.95
N ALA A 229 -10.10 2.17 -4.44
CA ALA A 229 -10.89 3.29 -4.94
C ALA A 229 -10.44 4.56 -4.20
N VAL A 230 -10.18 5.61 -4.93
CA VAL A 230 -9.82 6.93 -4.39
C VAL A 230 -10.53 8.02 -5.19
N ASP A 231 -10.64 9.20 -4.59
CA ASP A 231 -11.10 10.37 -5.32
C ASP A 231 -9.95 10.93 -6.18
N GLU A 232 -10.24 11.24 -7.42
CA GLU A 232 -9.35 11.99 -8.30
C GLU A 232 -9.90 13.42 -8.50
N ASN A 233 -9.00 14.36 -8.68
CA ASN A 233 -9.37 15.70 -9.08
C ASN A 233 -9.60 15.76 -10.59
N THR A 234 -10.83 16.05 -10.97
CA THR A 234 -11.12 16.39 -12.37
C THR A 234 -10.68 17.82 -12.70
N ALA A 235 -10.50 18.11 -13.97
CA ALA A 235 -10.18 19.45 -14.46
C ALA A 235 -11.22 20.52 -14.03
N ASP A 236 -12.41 20.10 -13.65
CA ASP A 236 -13.50 20.97 -13.22
C ASP A 236 -13.50 21.21 -11.69
N GLY A 237 -12.59 20.54 -10.97
CA GLY A 237 -12.48 20.61 -9.50
C GLY A 237 -13.53 19.77 -8.77
N GLU A 238 -14.24 18.90 -9.47
CA GLU A 238 -15.06 17.85 -8.89
C GLU A 238 -14.19 16.63 -8.58
N LEU A 239 -14.60 15.84 -7.60
CA LEU A 239 -13.93 14.59 -7.25
C LEU A 239 -14.64 13.47 -7.98
N ASP A 240 -13.94 12.76 -8.83
CA ASP A 240 -14.43 11.53 -9.45
C ASP A 240 -13.76 10.32 -8.82
N PRO A 241 -14.51 9.27 -8.49
CA PRO A 241 -13.92 8.05 -7.98
C PRO A 241 -13.15 7.32 -9.07
N GLN A 242 -11.91 6.98 -8.77
CA GLN A 242 -11.01 6.22 -9.63
C GLN A 242 -10.58 4.93 -8.97
N LEU A 243 -10.38 3.89 -9.77
CA LEU A 243 -9.82 2.64 -9.32
C LEU A 243 -8.35 2.52 -9.73
N TRP A 244 -7.53 2.23 -8.75
CA TRP A 244 -6.12 1.92 -8.95
C TRP A 244 -5.84 0.47 -8.59
N ALA A 245 -5.13 -0.24 -9.45
CA ALA A 245 -4.55 -1.53 -9.11
C ALA A 245 -3.04 -1.36 -8.90
N ILE A 246 -2.55 -1.78 -7.76
CA ILE A 246 -1.14 -1.81 -7.39
C ILE A 246 -0.72 -3.27 -7.44
N VAL A 247 0.14 -3.60 -8.38
CA VAL A 247 0.58 -4.98 -8.60
C VAL A 247 2.01 -5.12 -8.18
N ASP A 248 2.24 -6.01 -7.22
CA ASP A 248 3.56 -6.40 -6.79
C ASP A 248 4.17 -7.42 -7.76
N ALA A 249 4.56 -6.97 -8.93
CA ALA A 249 5.25 -7.78 -9.93
C ALA A 249 6.79 -7.79 -9.75
N GLY A 250 7.27 -7.37 -8.59
CA GLY A 250 8.66 -7.06 -8.34
C GLY A 250 8.96 -5.56 -8.48
N ASP A 251 10.23 -5.19 -8.43
CA ASP A 251 10.65 -3.79 -8.59
C ASP A 251 10.74 -3.43 -10.09
N PRO A 252 10.09 -2.36 -10.59
CA PRO A 252 9.20 -1.42 -9.91
C PRO A 252 7.76 -1.93 -9.75
N ILE A 253 7.10 -1.45 -8.71
CA ILE A 253 5.68 -1.69 -8.48
C ILE A 253 4.89 -1.00 -9.59
N ALA A 254 3.97 -1.72 -10.21
CA ALA A 254 3.15 -1.18 -11.29
C ALA A 254 1.81 -0.66 -10.72
N LEU A 255 1.49 0.60 -11.04
CA LEU A 255 0.16 1.15 -10.82
C LEU A 255 -0.61 1.13 -12.15
N ILE A 256 -1.84 0.65 -12.10
CA ILE A 256 -2.77 0.60 -13.22
C ILE A 256 -3.98 1.42 -12.84
N GLU A 257 -4.22 2.49 -13.59
CA GLU A 257 -5.36 3.38 -13.44
C GLU A 257 -6.45 3.02 -14.45
N LYS A 258 -7.70 3.23 -14.05
CA LYS A 258 -8.83 3.23 -14.98
C LYS A 258 -9.86 4.27 -14.60
#